data_4749df081c007a327f7e85586fb52632
#
_entry.id   4749df081c007a327f7e85586fb52632
#
_cell.length_a   1.000
_cell.length_b   1.000
_cell.length_c   1.000
_cell.angle_alpha   90.00
_cell.angle_beta   90.00
_cell.angle_gamma   90.00
#
_symmetry.space_group_name_H-M   'P 1'
#
loop_
_entity.id
_entity.type
_entity.pdbx_description
1 polymer ?
#
loop_
_entity_poly.entity_id
_entity_poly.type
_entity_poly.pdbx_seq_one_letter_code
_entity_poly.pdbx_strand_id
1 'polypeptide(L)'
;MRKARRDCRSVRDERGSVLLLGLGFMAVILIAVSVATDAALAFVQRSTLQARADAAVLAGVQAIDLEAYYLHGATPATALVPGTARTRTMSHLQRAQISTQIPGLEIVSVIATDRAVEAVIKAPIRTAFWPIEASISVGSQAQLDYVG
;
A
#
# COMPACT_ATOMS: atom_id res chain seq x y z
N MET A 1 -44.96 -11.37 -63.35
CA MET A 1 -44.26 -10.17 -62.81
C MET A 1 -44.36 -10.15 -61.32
N ARG A 2 -43.42 -10.80 -60.60
CA ARG A 2 -43.32 -10.75 -59.10
C ARG A 2 -41.91 -11.11 -58.70
N LYS A 3 -41.00 -10.14 -58.67
CA LYS A 3 -39.68 -10.31 -58.00
C LYS A 3 -38.95 -8.98 -57.96
N ALA A 4 -39.25 -8.12 -56.99
CA ALA A 4 -38.37 -7.02 -56.66
C ALA A 4 -38.90 -6.30 -55.37
N ARG A 5 -38.85 -6.97 -54.21
CA ARG A 5 -39.13 -6.30 -52.91
C ARG A 5 -38.51 -7.08 -51.75
N ARG A 6 -37.29 -7.57 -51.85
CA ARG A 6 -36.66 -8.26 -50.71
C ARG A 6 -35.27 -7.76 -50.26
N ASP A 7 -34.64 -6.84 -50.95
CA ASP A 7 -33.24 -6.52 -50.67
C ASP A 7 -32.96 -5.25 -49.85
N CYS A 8 -33.99 -4.47 -49.47
CA CYS A 8 -33.75 -3.26 -48.69
C CYS A 8 -33.79 -3.40 -47.15
N ARG A 9 -34.10 -4.61 -46.66
CA ARG A 9 -34.25 -4.82 -45.21
C ARG A 9 -32.97 -5.25 -44.48
N SER A 10 -32.05 -5.94 -45.14
CA SER A 10 -30.86 -6.53 -44.53
C SER A 10 -29.77 -5.51 -44.20
N VAL A 11 -29.56 -4.51 -45.03
CA VAL A 11 -28.50 -3.51 -44.87
C VAL A 11 -28.73 -2.55 -43.67
N ARG A 12 -29.99 -2.39 -43.25
CA ARG A 12 -30.33 -1.50 -42.13
C ARG A 12 -30.17 -2.16 -40.78
N ASP A 13 -30.31 -3.47 -40.69
CA ASP A 13 -30.12 -4.27 -39.48
C ASP A 13 -28.62 -4.48 -39.16
N GLU A 14 -27.77 -4.61 -40.14
CA GLU A 14 -26.32 -4.80 -39.95
C GLU A 14 -25.63 -3.57 -39.38
N ARG A 15 -26.06 -2.36 -39.80
CA ARG A 15 -25.50 -1.10 -39.23
C ARG A 15 -25.85 -0.91 -37.77
N GLY A 16 -27.04 -1.30 -37.33
CA GLY A 16 -27.47 -1.27 -35.92
C GLY A 16 -26.67 -2.24 -35.06
N SER A 17 -26.36 -3.44 -35.57
CA SER A 17 -25.59 -4.47 -34.89
C SER A 17 -24.13 -4.04 -34.63
N VAL A 18 -23.48 -3.42 -35.61
CA VAL A 18 -22.10 -2.91 -35.45
C VAL A 18 -22.00 -1.79 -34.43
N LEU A 19 -22.99 -0.91 -34.38
CA LEU A 19 -23.02 0.20 -33.44
C LEU A 19 -23.26 -0.28 -31.99
N LEU A 20 -24.13 -1.26 -31.79
CA LEU A 20 -24.34 -1.94 -30.51
C LEU A 20 -23.08 -2.67 -30.03
N LEU A 21 -22.41 -3.39 -30.95
CA LEU A 21 -21.16 -4.07 -30.65
C LEU A 21 -20.06 -3.07 -30.24
N GLY A 22 -19.93 -1.95 -30.97
CA GLY A 22 -18.98 -0.88 -30.68
C GLY A 22 -19.25 -0.23 -29.31
N LEU A 23 -20.51 0.03 -28.98
CA LEU A 23 -20.89 0.58 -27.67
C LEU A 23 -20.59 -0.42 -26.55
N GLY A 24 -20.89 -1.71 -26.73
CA GLY A 24 -20.58 -2.74 -25.77
C GLY A 24 -19.08 -2.88 -25.53
N PHE A 25 -18.27 -2.84 -26.60
CA PHE A 25 -16.81 -2.89 -26.49
C PHE A 25 -16.25 -1.67 -25.76
N MET A 26 -16.77 -0.47 -26.04
CA MET A 26 -16.39 0.76 -25.34
C MET A 26 -16.69 0.66 -23.84
N ALA A 27 -17.84 0.12 -23.44
CA ALA A 27 -18.21 -0.09 -22.05
C ALA A 27 -17.21 -1.06 -21.35
N VAL A 28 -16.84 -2.14 -22.00
CA VAL A 28 -15.84 -3.10 -21.46
C VAL A 28 -14.48 -2.43 -21.25
N ILE A 29 -14.04 -1.61 -22.21
CA ILE A 29 -12.76 -0.85 -22.07
C ILE A 29 -12.84 0.10 -20.87
N LEU A 30 -13.92 0.85 -20.70
CA LEU A 30 -14.08 1.78 -19.58
C LEU A 30 -14.05 1.06 -18.22
N ILE A 31 -14.70 -0.11 -18.12
CA ILE A 31 -14.66 -0.93 -16.92
C ILE A 31 -13.23 -1.44 -16.67
N ALA A 32 -12.55 -1.92 -17.68
CA ALA A 32 -11.18 -2.41 -17.56
C ALA A 32 -10.21 -1.30 -17.09
N VAL A 33 -10.34 -0.10 -17.64
CA VAL A 33 -9.53 1.05 -17.25
C VAL A 33 -9.83 1.46 -15.80
N SER A 34 -11.09 1.49 -15.36
CA SER A 34 -11.43 1.85 -13.99
C SER A 34 -10.88 0.83 -12.98
N VAL A 35 -10.98 -0.46 -13.26
CA VAL A 35 -10.41 -1.52 -12.40
C VAL A 35 -8.88 -1.41 -12.34
N ALA A 36 -8.22 -1.19 -13.49
CA ALA A 36 -6.78 -1.02 -13.53
C ALA A 36 -6.31 0.21 -12.73
N THR A 37 -7.06 1.30 -12.78
CA THR A 37 -6.76 2.53 -12.02
C THR A 37 -6.89 2.29 -10.52
N ASP A 38 -7.96 1.65 -10.06
CA ASP A 38 -8.16 1.36 -8.64
C ASP A 38 -7.10 0.37 -8.11
N ALA A 39 -6.71 -0.63 -8.91
CA ALA A 39 -5.62 -1.53 -8.55
C ALA A 39 -4.27 -0.80 -8.43
N ALA A 40 -3.96 0.11 -9.34
CA ALA A 40 -2.75 0.92 -9.30
C ALA A 40 -2.73 1.83 -8.05
N LEU A 41 -3.84 2.47 -7.71
CA LEU A 41 -3.97 3.28 -6.50
C LEU A 41 -3.74 2.45 -5.22
N ALA A 42 -4.34 1.27 -5.13
CA ALA A 42 -4.14 0.37 -3.99
C ALA A 42 -2.68 -0.06 -3.85
N PHE A 43 -1.99 -0.33 -4.96
CA PHE A 43 -0.56 -0.66 -4.96
C PHE A 43 0.30 0.49 -4.45
N VAL A 44 0.07 1.72 -4.94
CA VAL A 44 0.80 2.92 -4.49
C VAL A 44 0.55 3.18 -3.01
N GLN A 45 -0.67 3.04 -2.54
CA GLN A 45 -1.01 3.20 -1.12
C GLN A 45 -0.28 2.18 -0.26
N ARG A 46 -0.25 0.90 -0.67
CA ARG A 46 0.49 -0.15 0.03
C ARG A 46 1.99 0.16 0.09
N SER A 47 2.59 0.57 -1.02
CA SER A 47 4.01 0.93 -1.09
C SER A 47 4.34 2.11 -0.17
N THR A 48 3.48 3.14 -0.16
CA THR A 48 3.64 4.30 0.72
C THR A 48 3.52 3.91 2.20
N LEU A 49 2.56 3.05 2.53
CA LEU A 49 2.36 2.56 3.89
C LEU A 49 3.57 1.73 4.35
N GLN A 50 4.08 0.85 3.48
CA GLN A 50 5.29 0.06 3.74
C GLN A 50 6.49 0.97 4.01
N ALA A 51 6.74 1.95 3.15
CA ALA A 51 7.85 2.89 3.33
C ALA A 51 7.77 3.66 4.66
N ARG A 52 6.56 3.96 5.16
CA ARG A 52 6.37 4.60 6.47
C ARG A 52 6.66 3.66 7.63
N ALA A 53 6.25 2.39 7.53
CA ALA A 53 6.57 1.37 8.52
C ALA A 53 8.09 1.15 8.59
N ASP A 54 8.75 1.02 7.44
CA ASP A 54 10.21 0.82 7.34
C ASP A 54 10.97 2.01 7.94
N ALA A 55 10.59 3.23 7.61
CA ALA A 55 11.21 4.43 8.16
C ALA A 55 11.07 4.53 9.69
N ALA A 56 9.90 4.14 10.22
CA ALA A 56 9.66 4.16 11.65
C ALA A 56 10.48 3.11 12.40
N VAL A 57 10.57 1.91 11.87
CA VAL A 57 11.37 0.81 12.44
C VAL A 57 12.86 1.14 12.37
N LEU A 58 13.35 1.69 11.25
CA LEU A 58 14.74 2.16 11.13
C LEU A 58 15.06 3.26 12.15
N ALA A 59 14.15 4.19 12.40
CA ALA A 59 14.33 5.20 13.44
C ALA A 59 14.40 4.58 14.85
N GLY A 60 13.68 3.48 15.08
CA GLY A 60 13.74 2.71 16.31
C GLY A 60 15.07 1.99 16.51
N VAL A 61 15.59 1.33 15.49
CA VAL A 61 16.86 0.58 15.54
C VAL A 61 18.07 1.51 15.81
N GLN A 62 17.96 2.79 15.54
CA GLN A 62 18.99 3.78 15.90
C GLN A 62 19.07 4.07 17.40
N ALA A 63 18.19 3.49 18.23
CA ALA A 63 18.22 3.62 19.69
C ALA A 63 19.18 2.62 20.34
N ILE A 64 20.42 2.59 19.86
CA ILE A 64 21.48 1.79 20.46
C ILE A 64 21.90 2.31 21.83
N ASP A 65 22.37 1.43 22.67
CA ASP A 65 23.01 1.80 23.94
C ASP A 65 24.38 2.42 23.62
N LEU A 66 24.40 3.77 23.66
CA LEU A 66 25.63 4.54 23.38
C LEU A 66 26.73 4.30 24.42
N GLU A 67 26.35 4.08 25.68
CA GLU A 67 27.32 3.83 26.75
C GLU A 67 28.04 2.48 26.51
N ALA A 68 27.27 1.42 26.24
CA ALA A 68 27.81 0.12 25.86
C ALA A 68 28.66 0.20 24.58
N TYR A 69 28.22 0.98 23.60
CA TYR A 69 28.95 1.19 22.35
C TYR A 69 30.32 1.87 22.57
N TYR A 70 30.38 2.93 23.41
CA TYR A 70 31.64 3.62 23.68
C TYR A 70 32.61 2.82 24.55
N LEU A 71 32.10 1.94 25.41
CA LEU A 71 32.94 1.09 26.27
C LEU A 71 33.47 -0.14 25.54
N HIS A 72 32.68 -0.75 24.65
CA HIS A 72 32.99 -2.06 24.06
C HIS A 72 33.14 -2.03 22.53
N GLY A 73 32.85 -0.90 21.89
CA GLY A 73 32.82 -0.78 20.44
C GLY A 73 31.56 -1.43 19.82
N ALA A 74 31.55 -1.56 18.49
CA ALA A 74 30.51 -2.25 17.73
C ALA A 74 30.71 -3.77 17.87
N THR A 75 30.25 -4.34 18.96
CA THR A 75 30.36 -5.77 19.27
C THR A 75 28.98 -6.40 19.36
N PRO A 76 28.87 -7.75 19.34
CA PRO A 76 27.60 -8.45 19.60
C PRO A 76 26.94 -8.11 20.94
N ALA A 77 27.69 -7.48 21.87
CA ALA A 77 27.17 -6.98 23.15
C ALA A 77 26.43 -5.64 23.04
N THR A 78 26.58 -4.91 21.91
CA THR A 78 25.83 -3.67 21.69
C THR A 78 24.35 -4.02 21.43
N ALA A 79 23.49 -3.64 22.36
CA ALA A 79 22.07 -3.92 22.30
C ALA A 79 21.26 -2.63 22.04
N LEU A 80 20.02 -2.80 21.61
CA LEU A 80 19.05 -1.73 21.60
C LEU A 80 18.58 -1.46 23.04
N VAL A 81 18.22 -0.22 23.32
CA VAL A 81 17.43 0.13 24.51
C VAL A 81 15.95 -0.01 24.16
N PRO A 82 15.26 -1.11 24.54
CA PRO A 82 13.93 -1.44 23.98
C PRO A 82 12.90 -0.33 24.25
N GLY A 83 12.93 0.29 25.43
CA GLY A 83 12.03 1.39 25.78
C GLY A 83 12.21 2.61 24.89
N THR A 84 13.47 3.00 24.62
CA THR A 84 13.81 4.13 23.74
C THR A 84 13.50 3.79 22.27
N ALA A 85 13.80 2.58 21.83
CA ALA A 85 13.50 2.10 20.48
C ALA A 85 12.01 2.15 20.21
N ARG A 86 11.19 1.61 21.12
CA ARG A 86 9.73 1.65 21.02
C ARG A 86 9.20 3.09 20.99
N THR A 87 9.70 3.95 21.87
CA THR A 87 9.26 5.36 21.94
C THR A 87 9.60 6.12 20.65
N ARG A 88 10.79 5.92 20.09
CA ARG A 88 11.19 6.53 18.81
C ARG A 88 10.33 6.05 17.66
N THR A 89 10.12 4.73 17.53
CA THR A 89 9.24 4.15 16.50
C THR A 89 7.83 4.71 16.61
N MET A 90 7.26 4.72 17.83
CA MET A 90 5.91 5.22 18.08
C MET A 90 5.79 6.71 17.73
N SER A 91 6.75 7.53 18.14
CA SER A 91 6.73 8.97 17.84
C SER A 91 6.85 9.26 16.33
N HIS A 92 7.58 8.42 15.60
CA HIS A 92 7.68 8.53 14.15
C HIS A 92 6.35 8.16 13.45
N LEU A 93 5.69 7.10 13.90
CA LEU A 93 4.39 6.69 13.39
C LEU A 93 3.28 7.70 13.75
N GLN A 94 3.28 8.25 14.95
CA GLN A 94 2.32 9.29 15.35
C GLN A 94 2.45 10.55 14.50
N ARG A 95 3.66 10.97 14.15
CA ARG A 95 3.87 12.08 13.21
C ARG A 95 3.33 11.75 11.82
N ALA A 96 3.44 10.49 11.38
CA ALA A 96 2.87 10.04 10.12
C ALA A 96 1.32 10.00 10.16
N GLN A 97 0.72 9.68 11.31
CA GLN A 97 -0.74 9.74 11.52
C GLN A 97 -1.31 11.16 11.37
N ILE A 98 -0.60 12.14 11.94
CA ILE A 98 -1.01 13.56 11.91
C ILE A 98 -0.86 14.12 10.48
N SER A 99 0.03 13.54 9.67
CA SER A 99 0.21 13.98 8.29
C SER A 99 -1.02 13.59 7.45
N THR A 100 -1.51 14.52 6.64
CA THR A 100 -2.66 14.32 5.76
C THR A 100 -2.41 13.32 4.61
N GLN A 101 -1.20 12.79 4.51
CA GLN A 101 -0.78 11.90 3.41
C GLN A 101 -1.42 10.51 3.47
N ILE A 102 -1.70 10.00 4.70
CA ILE A 102 -2.34 8.70 4.88
C ILE A 102 -3.47 8.85 5.91
N PRO A 103 -4.65 9.33 5.50
CA PRO A 103 -5.78 9.48 6.41
C PRO A 103 -6.27 8.11 6.90
N GLY A 104 -6.53 8.01 8.20
CA GLY A 104 -7.00 6.76 8.81
C GLY A 104 -5.89 5.74 9.09
N LEU A 105 -4.62 6.19 9.12
CA LEU A 105 -3.51 5.36 9.58
C LEU A 105 -3.74 4.93 11.04
N GLU A 106 -3.71 3.64 11.29
CA GLU A 106 -3.83 3.01 12.60
C GLU A 106 -2.55 2.26 12.94
N ILE A 107 -2.03 2.46 14.13
CA ILE A 107 -0.88 1.72 14.67
C ILE A 107 -1.43 0.48 15.37
N VAL A 108 -1.18 -0.71 14.81
CA VAL A 108 -1.69 -1.98 15.35
C VAL A 108 -0.79 -2.48 16.47
N SER A 109 0.52 -2.54 16.24
CA SER A 109 1.48 -2.98 17.25
C SER A 109 2.87 -2.38 16.99
N VAL A 110 3.62 -2.18 18.08
CA VAL A 110 5.05 -1.85 18.04
C VAL A 110 5.72 -2.67 19.12
N ILE A 111 6.62 -3.56 18.71
CA ILE A 111 7.39 -4.44 19.56
C ILE A 111 8.86 -4.07 19.39
N ALA A 112 9.55 -3.87 20.49
CA ALA A 112 11.00 -3.64 20.48
C ALA A 112 11.65 -4.59 21.47
N THR A 113 12.70 -5.26 21.02
CA THR A 113 13.56 -6.14 21.79
C THR A 113 14.97 -5.53 21.88
N ASP A 114 15.86 -6.25 22.50
CA ASP A 114 17.29 -5.89 22.57
C ASP A 114 18.01 -5.91 21.21
N ARG A 115 17.44 -6.56 20.20
CA ARG A 115 18.06 -6.73 18.88
C ARG A 115 17.19 -6.36 17.70
N ALA A 116 15.88 -6.27 17.89
CA ALA A 116 14.95 -6.06 16.79
C ALA A 116 13.82 -5.10 17.17
N VAL A 117 13.33 -4.39 16.18
CA VAL A 117 12.11 -3.58 16.28
C VAL A 117 11.16 -4.03 15.19
N GLU A 118 9.92 -4.26 15.56
CA GLU A 118 8.82 -4.61 14.65
C GLU A 118 7.69 -3.61 14.81
N ALA A 119 7.09 -3.21 13.71
CA ALA A 119 5.90 -2.37 13.68
C ALA A 119 4.89 -2.88 12.68
N VAL A 120 3.62 -2.93 13.08
CA VAL A 120 2.48 -3.25 12.21
C VAL A 120 1.55 -2.06 12.19
N ILE A 121 1.26 -1.57 11.00
CA ILE A 121 0.35 -0.46 10.76
C ILE A 121 -0.72 -0.83 9.74
N LYS A 122 -1.87 -0.17 9.82
CA LYS A 122 -3.03 -0.43 8.99
C LYS A 122 -3.63 0.88 8.50
N ALA A 123 -4.15 0.88 7.28
CA ALA A 123 -4.87 2.03 6.74
C ALA A 123 -6.01 1.57 5.82
N PRO A 124 -7.11 2.35 5.70
CA PRO A 124 -8.18 2.05 4.77
C PRO A 124 -7.72 2.23 3.32
N ILE A 125 -8.20 1.35 2.43
CA ILE A 125 -7.98 1.48 0.99
C ILE A 125 -8.84 2.62 0.46
N ARG A 126 -8.23 3.48 -0.35
CA ARG A 126 -8.93 4.53 -1.08
C ARG A 126 -8.97 4.13 -2.55
N THR A 127 -10.18 3.97 -3.06
CA THR A 127 -10.45 3.68 -4.46
C THR A 127 -11.09 4.91 -5.11
N ALA A 128 -10.92 5.06 -6.43
CA ALA A 128 -11.45 6.20 -7.18
C ALA A 128 -12.87 5.92 -7.73
N PHE A 129 -13.11 4.70 -8.19
CA PHE A 129 -14.34 4.34 -8.90
C PHE A 129 -15.25 3.40 -8.12
N TRP A 130 -14.67 2.48 -7.36
CA TRP A 130 -15.44 1.45 -6.64
C TRP A 130 -15.27 1.65 -5.14
N PRO A 131 -16.32 2.04 -4.39
CA PRO A 131 -16.22 2.20 -2.94
C PRO A 131 -16.06 0.82 -2.29
N ILE A 132 -14.82 0.42 -2.02
CA ILE A 132 -14.51 -0.84 -1.34
C ILE A 132 -14.12 -0.50 0.10
N GLU A 133 -14.88 -1.00 1.07
CA GLU A 133 -14.52 -0.94 2.48
C GLU A 133 -13.51 -2.04 2.81
N ALA A 134 -12.26 -1.79 2.51
CA ALA A 134 -11.16 -2.69 2.83
C ALA A 134 -10.01 -1.91 3.47
N SER A 135 -9.11 -2.62 4.13
CA SER A 135 -7.93 -2.04 4.76
C SER A 135 -6.69 -2.84 4.40
N ILE A 136 -5.58 -2.13 4.26
CA ILE A 136 -4.27 -2.72 4.05
C ILE A 136 -3.53 -2.68 5.38
N SER A 137 -2.98 -3.82 5.81
CA SER A 137 -2.01 -3.92 6.89
C SER A 137 -0.64 -4.22 6.33
N VAL A 138 0.37 -3.58 6.88
CA VAL A 138 1.77 -3.84 6.55
C VAL A 138 2.57 -3.97 7.84
N GLY A 139 3.50 -4.93 7.84
CA GLY A 139 4.47 -5.13 8.90
C GLY A 139 5.86 -4.80 8.40
N SER A 140 6.68 -4.22 9.25
CA SER A 140 8.10 -3.98 9.02
C SER A 140 8.90 -4.40 10.23
N GLN A 141 10.07 -4.97 9.98
CA GLN A 141 11.01 -5.39 11.00
C GLN A 141 12.42 -4.95 10.61
N ALA A 142 13.15 -4.42 11.57
CA ALA A 142 14.60 -4.22 11.43
C ALA A 142 15.30 -4.80 12.65
N GLN A 143 16.48 -5.35 12.42
CA GLN A 143 17.32 -5.96 13.46
C GLN A 143 18.74 -5.45 13.37
N LEU A 144 19.43 -5.47 14.51
CA LEU A 144 20.87 -5.29 14.56
C LEU A 144 21.52 -6.60 14.15
N ASP A 145 22.25 -6.58 13.03
CA ASP A 145 23.04 -7.70 12.57
C ASP A 145 24.53 -7.30 12.59
N TYR A 146 25.34 -8.09 13.24
CA TYR A 146 26.78 -7.90 13.27
C TYR A 146 27.42 -8.91 12.33
N VAL A 147 27.94 -8.40 11.24
CA VAL A 147 28.80 -9.19 10.37
C VAL A 147 30.16 -9.24 11.04
N GLY A 148 30.46 -10.37 11.66
CA GLY A 148 31.79 -10.69 12.23
C GLY A 148 32.76 -11.13 11.16
#